data_bf36e3554fa3846226802c479a10a3f6
#
_entry.id   bf36e3554fa3846226802c479a10a3f6
#
_cell.length_a   1.000
_cell.length_b   1.000
_cell.length_c   1.000
_cell.angle_alpha   90.00
_cell.angle_beta   90.00
_cell.angle_gamma   90.00
#
_symmetry.space_group_name_H-M   'P 1'
#
loop_
_entity.id
_entity.type
_entity.pdbx_description
1 polymer ?
#
loop_
_entity_poly.entity_id
_entity_poly.type
_entity_poly.pdbx_seq_one_letter_code
_entity_poly.pdbx_strand_id
1 'polypeptide(L)'
;MRFFAPVVGALLAGLTVSAAGAAVPNSIASLLGPAIGYLLAQSDLCGWNLNDKIRTTYQKDFAQIGMTDAQQAAAWQQAQARWTKLTSLPPKAKAGMKAGICTAPARAEVDQQLAD
;
A
#
# COMPACT_ATOMS: atom_id res chain seq x y z
N MET A 1 -7.84 -10.97 8.50
CA MET A 1 -6.51 -10.99 7.89
C MET A 1 -6.45 -9.97 6.78
N ARG A 2 -5.37 -9.27 6.66
CA ARG A 2 -5.20 -8.28 5.62
C ARG A 2 -5.12 -8.91 4.24
N PHE A 3 -5.76 -8.29 3.26
CA PHE A 3 -5.71 -8.74 1.88
C PHE A 3 -4.25 -8.86 1.37
N PHE A 4 -3.43 -7.88 1.72
CA PHE A 4 -2.05 -7.78 1.27
C PHE A 4 -1.15 -8.88 1.87
N ALA A 5 -1.33 -9.18 3.15
CA ALA A 5 -0.47 -10.11 3.88
C ALA A 5 -0.43 -11.53 3.29
N PRO A 6 -1.55 -12.13 2.88
CA PRO A 6 -1.48 -13.48 2.29
C PRO A 6 -0.66 -13.55 1.02
N VAL A 7 -0.74 -12.51 0.19
CA VAL A 7 0.01 -12.47 -1.07
C VAL A 7 1.50 -12.36 -0.79
N VAL A 8 1.87 -11.46 0.10
CA VAL A 8 3.27 -11.27 0.49
C VAL A 8 3.79 -12.52 1.19
N GLY A 9 2.99 -13.09 2.07
CA GLY A 9 3.38 -14.29 2.77
C GLY A 9 3.63 -15.48 1.85
N ALA A 10 2.79 -15.66 0.85
CA ALA A 10 2.97 -16.73 -0.13
C ALA A 10 4.26 -16.57 -0.93
N LEU A 11 4.55 -15.34 -1.35
CA LEU A 11 5.77 -15.05 -2.08
C LEU A 11 7.01 -15.24 -1.21
N LEU A 12 6.94 -14.82 0.04
CA LEU A 12 8.05 -14.96 0.97
C LEU A 12 8.29 -16.41 1.33
N ALA A 13 7.25 -17.22 1.41
CA ALA A 13 7.41 -18.64 1.72
C ALA A 13 8.25 -19.35 0.66
N GLY A 14 8.08 -18.98 -0.60
CA GLY A 14 8.92 -19.51 -1.67
C GLY A 14 10.36 -19.03 -1.61
N LEU A 15 10.58 -17.83 -1.06
CA LEU A 15 11.92 -17.23 -0.98
C LEU A 15 12.68 -17.64 0.27
N THR A 16 11.99 -17.88 1.38
CA THR A 16 12.63 -18.25 2.63
C THR A 16 13.31 -19.59 2.56
N VAL A 17 12.88 -20.46 1.66
CA VAL A 17 13.52 -21.74 1.44
C VAL A 17 14.95 -21.53 0.93
N SER A 18 15.19 -20.46 0.19
CA SER A 18 16.50 -20.21 -0.42
C SER A 18 17.51 -19.60 0.54
N ALA A 19 17.06 -18.82 1.53
CA ALA A 19 17.99 -18.23 2.50
C ALA A 19 17.23 -17.68 3.69
N ALA A 20 17.63 -18.08 4.88
CA ALA A 20 17.10 -17.49 6.11
C ALA A 20 17.44 -16.01 6.13
N GLY A 21 16.45 -15.17 6.40
CA GLY A 21 16.63 -13.74 6.42
C GLY A 21 16.83 -13.10 5.06
N ALA A 22 16.44 -13.81 3.99
CA ALA A 22 16.54 -13.26 2.65
C ALA A 22 15.75 -11.96 2.54
N ALA A 23 16.35 -10.95 1.94
CA ALA A 23 15.71 -9.68 1.69
C ALA A 23 14.59 -9.85 0.65
N VAL A 24 13.60 -8.98 0.73
CA VAL A 24 12.55 -8.92 -0.28
C VAL A 24 13.19 -8.54 -1.62
N PRO A 25 12.88 -9.24 -2.71
CA PRO A 25 13.38 -8.85 -4.03
C PRO A 25 12.91 -7.45 -4.39
N ASN A 26 13.77 -6.70 -5.08
CA ASN A 26 13.41 -5.35 -5.51
C ASN A 26 12.18 -5.32 -6.41
N SER A 27 11.97 -6.37 -7.22
CA SER A 27 10.79 -6.48 -8.06
C SER A 27 9.49 -6.52 -7.24
N ILE A 28 9.52 -7.13 -6.08
CA ILE A 28 8.37 -7.17 -5.16
C ILE A 28 8.25 -5.85 -4.43
N ALA A 29 9.36 -5.35 -3.88
CA ALA A 29 9.37 -4.09 -3.14
C ALA A 29 8.85 -2.91 -3.98
N SER A 30 9.17 -2.89 -5.28
CA SER A 30 8.75 -1.82 -6.17
C SER A 30 7.24 -1.77 -6.43
N LEU A 31 6.52 -2.87 -6.14
CA LEU A 31 5.07 -2.90 -6.29
C LEU A 31 4.34 -2.28 -5.10
N LEU A 32 5.00 -2.20 -3.95
CA LEU A 32 4.35 -1.82 -2.70
C LEU A 32 4.12 -0.31 -2.61
N GLY A 33 5.08 0.48 -3.07
CA GLY A 33 4.98 1.93 -3.01
C GLY A 33 3.75 2.48 -3.75
N PRO A 34 3.59 2.16 -5.05
CA PRO A 34 2.42 2.62 -5.78
C PRO A 34 1.09 2.16 -5.19
N ALA A 35 1.03 0.95 -4.67
CA ALA A 35 -0.18 0.43 -4.04
C ALA A 35 -0.56 1.25 -2.80
N ILE A 36 0.42 1.58 -1.97
CA ILE A 36 0.21 2.41 -0.79
C ILE A 36 -0.19 3.83 -1.17
N GLY A 37 0.46 4.38 -2.19
CA GLY A 37 0.11 5.71 -2.71
C GLY A 37 -1.34 5.78 -3.17
N TYR A 38 -1.83 4.73 -3.80
CA TYR A 38 -3.22 4.63 -4.20
C TYR A 38 -4.15 4.65 -2.97
N LEU A 39 -3.82 3.89 -1.93
CA LEU A 39 -4.61 3.87 -0.69
C LEU A 39 -4.64 5.23 0.00
N LEU A 40 -3.50 5.92 0.05
CA LEU A 40 -3.43 7.26 0.63
C LEU A 40 -4.30 8.25 -0.16
N ALA A 41 -4.25 8.18 -1.49
CA ALA A 41 -5.08 9.02 -2.34
C ALA A 41 -6.56 8.69 -2.15
N GLN A 42 -6.91 7.42 -2.09
CA GLN A 42 -8.28 6.98 -1.86
C GLN A 42 -8.81 7.51 -0.53
N SER A 43 -8.02 7.43 0.53
CA SER A 43 -8.39 7.97 1.84
C SER A 43 -8.66 9.47 1.77
N ASP A 44 -7.79 10.22 1.07
CA ASP A 44 -7.96 11.66 0.93
C ASP A 44 -9.18 12.01 0.09
N LEU A 45 -9.29 11.39 -1.09
CA LEU A 45 -10.38 11.68 -2.02
C LEU A 45 -11.74 11.33 -1.46
N CYS A 46 -11.80 10.28 -0.65
CA CYS A 46 -13.04 9.80 -0.06
C CYS A 46 -13.33 10.41 1.32
N GLY A 47 -12.42 11.20 1.85
CA GLY A 47 -12.59 11.82 3.16
C GLY A 47 -12.59 10.83 4.32
N TRP A 48 -11.92 9.69 4.15
CA TRP A 48 -11.92 8.63 5.16
C TRP A 48 -10.97 8.88 6.32
N ASN A 49 -9.98 9.75 6.14
CA ASN A 49 -9.02 10.11 7.17
C ASN A 49 -8.26 8.90 7.73
N LEU A 50 -7.78 8.04 6.85
CA LEU A 50 -7.07 6.82 7.22
C LEU A 50 -5.56 6.90 7.00
N ASN A 51 -5.03 8.07 6.62
CA ASN A 51 -3.64 8.19 6.19
C ASN A 51 -2.65 7.73 7.25
N ASP A 52 -2.84 8.12 8.49
CA ASP A 52 -1.95 7.71 9.58
C ASP A 52 -2.01 6.21 9.80
N LYS A 53 -3.21 5.64 9.77
CA LYS A 53 -3.39 4.20 9.94
C LYS A 53 -2.74 3.42 8.79
N ILE A 54 -2.88 3.91 7.57
CA ILE A 54 -2.25 3.31 6.40
C ILE A 54 -0.72 3.30 6.57
N ARG A 55 -0.15 4.44 6.92
CA ARG A 55 1.30 4.55 7.11
C ARG A 55 1.80 3.62 8.21
N THR A 56 1.17 3.64 9.36
CA THR A 56 1.56 2.81 10.50
C THR A 56 1.47 1.33 10.16
N THR A 57 0.38 0.92 9.51
CA THR A 57 0.16 -0.48 9.13
C THR A 57 1.26 -0.96 8.19
N TYR A 58 1.57 -0.19 7.15
CA TYR A 58 2.54 -0.62 6.15
C TYR A 58 3.98 -0.46 6.61
N GLN A 59 4.29 0.48 7.49
CA GLN A 59 5.60 0.53 8.14
C GLN A 59 5.86 -0.75 8.92
N LYS A 60 4.86 -1.20 9.67
CA LYS A 60 4.95 -2.45 10.41
C LYS A 60 5.11 -3.65 9.47
N ASP A 61 4.34 -3.68 8.40
CA ASP A 61 4.42 -4.76 7.42
C ASP A 61 5.80 -4.80 6.76
N PHE A 62 6.36 -3.66 6.39
CA PHE A 62 7.69 -3.60 5.78
C PHE A 62 8.76 -4.19 6.70
N ALA A 63 8.68 -3.88 8.00
CA ALA A 63 9.60 -4.44 8.98
C ALA A 63 9.42 -5.95 9.10
N GLN A 64 8.18 -6.42 9.12
CA GLN A 64 7.87 -7.84 9.26
C GLN A 64 8.35 -8.67 8.08
N ILE A 65 8.26 -8.14 6.86
CA ILE A 65 8.69 -8.88 5.68
C ILE A 65 10.18 -8.71 5.37
N GLY A 66 10.88 -7.92 6.16
CA GLY A 66 12.32 -7.81 6.03
C GLY A 66 12.79 -6.87 4.92
N MET A 67 12.03 -5.83 4.60
CA MET A 67 12.50 -4.82 3.65
C MET A 67 13.68 -4.05 4.23
N THR A 68 14.68 -3.80 3.39
CA THR A 68 15.82 -2.98 3.78
C THR A 68 15.39 -1.52 3.94
N ASP A 69 16.20 -0.73 4.64
CA ASP A 69 15.93 0.69 4.79
C ASP A 69 15.84 1.40 3.44
N ALA A 70 16.72 1.02 2.51
CA ALA A 70 16.70 1.58 1.16
C ALA A 70 15.41 1.23 0.42
N GLN A 71 14.95 -0.01 0.54
CA GLN A 71 13.69 -0.44 -0.08
C GLN A 71 12.50 0.29 0.53
N GLN A 72 12.48 0.46 1.84
CA GLN A 72 11.41 1.20 2.52
C GLN A 72 11.38 2.66 2.08
N ALA A 73 12.55 3.31 2.02
CA ALA A 73 12.63 4.70 1.57
C ALA A 73 12.13 4.86 0.14
N ALA A 74 12.53 3.95 -0.76
CA ALA A 74 12.07 3.98 -2.14
C ALA A 74 10.56 3.75 -2.24
N ALA A 75 10.03 2.84 -1.45
CA ALA A 75 8.59 2.57 -1.42
C ALA A 75 7.80 3.81 -0.99
N TRP A 76 8.25 4.51 0.06
CA TRP A 76 7.59 5.73 0.50
C TRP A 76 7.69 6.87 -0.52
N GLN A 77 8.81 6.99 -1.22
CA GLN A 77 8.94 7.96 -2.31
C GLN A 77 7.96 7.68 -3.44
N GLN A 78 7.83 6.42 -3.83
CA GLN A 78 6.89 6.01 -4.87
C GLN A 78 5.43 6.19 -4.42
N ALA A 79 5.15 5.91 -3.16
CA ALA A 79 3.84 6.15 -2.57
C ALA A 79 3.50 7.63 -2.61
N GLN A 80 4.43 8.48 -2.23
CA GLN A 80 4.23 9.94 -2.25
C GLN A 80 3.98 10.44 -3.68
N ALA A 81 4.75 9.95 -4.64
CA ALA A 81 4.60 10.35 -6.04
C ALA A 81 3.21 9.96 -6.58
N ARG A 82 2.77 8.74 -6.31
CA ARG A 82 1.46 8.27 -6.74
C ARG A 82 0.33 9.03 -6.06
N TRP A 83 0.46 9.21 -4.77
CA TRP A 83 -0.50 9.94 -3.95
C TRP A 83 -0.67 11.37 -4.49
N THR A 84 0.44 12.08 -4.69
CA THR A 84 0.41 13.44 -5.24
C THR A 84 -0.25 13.47 -6.62
N LYS A 85 0.12 12.53 -7.48
CA LYS A 85 -0.43 12.46 -8.83
C LYS A 85 -1.94 12.29 -8.81
N LEU A 86 -2.45 11.38 -7.99
CA LEU A 86 -3.88 11.08 -7.96
C LEU A 86 -4.69 12.20 -7.30
N THR A 87 -4.16 12.85 -6.28
CA THR A 87 -4.86 13.95 -5.62
C THR A 87 -4.76 15.26 -6.40
N SER A 88 -3.89 15.33 -7.40
CA SER A 88 -3.71 16.50 -8.27
C SER A 88 -4.44 16.40 -9.61
N LEU A 89 -5.27 15.38 -9.78
CA LEU A 89 -6.05 15.23 -11.02
C LEU A 89 -7.00 16.42 -11.20
N PRO A 90 -7.35 16.77 -12.46
CA PRO A 90 -8.36 17.78 -12.72
C PRO A 90 -9.69 17.44 -12.05
N PRO A 91 -10.51 18.45 -11.68
CA PRO A 91 -11.74 18.21 -10.93
C PRO A 91 -12.68 17.18 -11.55
N LYS A 92 -12.82 17.17 -12.87
CA LYS A 92 -13.69 16.22 -13.57
C LYS A 92 -13.17 14.79 -13.46
N ALA A 93 -11.87 14.61 -13.69
CA ALA A 93 -11.24 13.29 -13.55
C ALA A 93 -11.29 12.81 -12.10
N LYS A 94 -11.06 13.72 -11.16
CA LYS A 94 -11.13 13.43 -9.74
C LYS A 94 -12.53 12.98 -9.33
N ALA A 95 -13.57 13.67 -9.79
CA ALA A 95 -14.95 13.30 -9.50
C ALA A 95 -15.30 11.92 -10.05
N GLY A 96 -14.86 11.61 -11.27
CA GLY A 96 -15.06 10.29 -11.84
C GLY A 96 -14.37 9.19 -11.06
N MET A 97 -13.14 9.44 -10.63
CA MET A 97 -12.41 8.50 -9.81
C MET A 97 -13.10 8.26 -8.47
N LYS A 98 -13.52 9.32 -7.79
CA LYS A 98 -14.20 9.21 -6.50
C LYS A 98 -15.46 8.35 -6.59
N ALA A 99 -16.21 8.47 -7.67
CA ALA A 99 -17.42 7.68 -7.87
C ALA A 99 -17.15 6.18 -7.84
N GLY A 100 -15.97 5.76 -8.32
CA GLY A 100 -15.61 4.34 -8.37
C GLY A 100 -14.93 3.82 -7.12
N ILE A 101 -14.13 4.66 -6.44
CA ILE A 101 -13.28 4.20 -5.35
C ILE A 101 -13.81 4.49 -3.95
N CYS A 102 -14.83 5.35 -3.83
CA CYS A 102 -15.37 5.76 -2.53
C CYS A 102 -16.66 5.02 -2.15
N THR A 103 -16.88 3.86 -2.74
CA THR A 103 -18.07 3.04 -2.46
C THR A 103 -17.95 2.34 -1.11
N ALA A 104 -19.09 1.92 -0.55
CA ALA A 104 -19.10 1.16 0.70
C ALA A 104 -18.30 -0.15 0.61
N PRO A 105 -18.42 -0.94 -0.48
CA PRO A 105 -17.58 -2.12 -0.62
C PRO A 105 -16.08 -1.81 -0.67
N ALA A 106 -15.69 -0.73 -1.33
CA ALA A 106 -14.28 -0.32 -1.38
C ALA A 106 -13.77 0.05 0.02
N ARG A 107 -14.57 0.77 0.80
CA ARG A 107 -14.21 1.10 2.19
C ARG A 107 -14.04 -0.16 3.03
N ALA A 108 -14.96 -1.10 2.91
CA ALA A 108 -14.89 -2.35 3.65
C ALA A 108 -13.62 -3.12 3.32
N GLU A 109 -13.22 -3.14 2.06
CA GLU A 109 -12.00 -3.81 1.62
C GLU A 109 -10.76 -3.13 2.22
N VAL A 110 -10.71 -1.80 2.22
CA VAL A 110 -9.61 -1.07 2.84
C VAL A 110 -9.55 -1.33 4.34
N ASP A 111 -10.67 -1.30 5.02
CA ASP A 111 -10.73 -1.61 6.46
C ASP A 111 -10.18 -3.01 6.74
N GLN A 112 -10.49 -3.97 5.88
CA GLN A 112 -9.98 -5.33 6.02
C GLN A 112 -8.47 -5.39 5.82
N GLN A 113 -7.94 -4.66 4.85
CA GLN A 113 -6.49 -4.60 4.61
C GLN A 113 -5.75 -3.98 5.78
N LEU A 114 -6.36 -3.06 6.49
CA LEU A 114 -5.75 -2.37 7.62
C LEU A 114 -6.02 -3.07 8.96
N ALA A 115 -6.83 -4.10 8.97
CA ALA A 115 -7.09 -4.87 10.18
C ALA A 115 -5.89 -5.74 10.54
N ASP A 116 -5.66 -5.93 11.84
CA ASP A 116 -4.59 -6.77 12.34
C ASP A 116 -5.02 -8.24 12.43
#